data_a2987b33487cf9d25a382f8d9152de34
#
_entry.id   a2987b33487cf9d25a382f8d9152de34
#
_cell.length_a   1.000
_cell.length_b   1.000
_cell.length_c   1.000
_cell.angle_alpha   90.00
_cell.angle_beta   90.00
_cell.angle_gamma   90.00
#
_symmetry.space_group_name_H-M   'P 1'
#
loop_
_entity.id
_entity.type
_entity.pdbx_description
1 polymer ?
#
loop_
_entity_poly.entity_id
_entity_poly.type
_entity_poly.pdbx_seq_one_letter_code
_entity_poly.pdbx_strand_id
1 'polypeptide(L)'
;MAFERLNEVLRLPVETGYVRISRQAALPLQFPKAIDLLSLPLLIDMTAHTPDSLLTLLHPIATENAREALAAELPMNQRMDARTQWNFVRIFREKGYDAEKYQQYEKNAKAYLLPMFAGKCATFDVGYNLRSETVIQRLTGADVTAYITHIDSDLPMRRGVPFRTLYGTSPYVSWVAREQFLLERGAATIGYDAHGAVLGQADVPSSTVQQMQTDAMRFVADMADTFGVRLMDMHFRPQDGCAAFEHFLHTGAIQAGAEVENAFLDGQVGGDMTRVQWRLMQTDAKQARHPLPKWMRKLQRAAIRLAHDPQSIRRRL
;
A
#
# COMPACT_ATOMS: atom_id res chain seq x y z
N MET A 1 -1.51 -18.81 -0.15
CA MET A 1 -1.61 -19.56 -1.43
C MET A 1 -0.23 -19.95 -1.97
N ALA A 2 0.57 -19.07 -2.65
CA ALA A 2 1.87 -19.49 -3.22
C ALA A 2 2.84 -20.03 -2.16
N PHE A 3 2.98 -19.34 -1.04
CA PHE A 3 3.84 -19.77 0.04
C PHE A 3 3.33 -21.02 0.77
N GLU A 4 2.02 -21.15 0.93
CA GLU A 4 1.39 -22.37 1.47
C GLU A 4 1.69 -23.57 0.59
N ARG A 5 1.54 -23.43 -0.76
CA ARG A 5 1.89 -24.49 -1.70
C ARG A 5 3.36 -24.87 -1.64
N LEU A 6 4.25 -23.88 -1.58
CA LEU A 6 5.69 -24.15 -1.39
C LEU A 6 5.96 -24.86 -0.06
N ASN A 7 5.30 -24.43 1.01
CA ASN A 7 5.46 -25.04 2.33
C ASN A 7 5.01 -26.52 2.33
N GLU A 8 3.89 -26.83 1.69
CA GLU A 8 3.41 -28.21 1.52
C GLU A 8 4.44 -29.09 0.79
N VAL A 9 4.96 -28.61 -0.35
CA VAL A 9 5.92 -29.38 -1.16
C VAL A 9 7.27 -29.52 -0.47
N LEU A 10 7.76 -28.43 0.12
CA LEU A 10 9.08 -28.40 0.77
C LEU A 10 9.06 -28.92 2.20
N ARG A 11 7.87 -29.16 2.76
CA ARG A 11 7.66 -29.62 4.15
C ARG A 11 8.44 -28.77 5.16
N LEU A 12 8.38 -27.45 4.99
CA LEU A 12 9.07 -26.54 5.89
C LEU A 12 8.42 -26.61 7.28
N PRO A 13 9.21 -26.60 8.36
CA PRO A 13 8.70 -26.63 9.73
C PRO A 13 8.21 -25.22 10.16
N VAL A 14 7.35 -24.59 9.34
CA VAL A 14 6.82 -23.25 9.59
C VAL A 14 5.32 -23.27 9.46
N GLU A 15 4.65 -22.65 10.40
CA GLU A 15 3.23 -22.36 10.30
C GLU A 15 3.05 -21.12 9.42
N THR A 16 2.08 -21.18 8.51
CA THR A 16 1.79 -20.11 7.57
C THR A 16 0.36 -19.64 7.72
N GLY A 17 0.14 -18.35 7.60
CA GLY A 17 -1.18 -17.76 7.68
C GLY A 17 -1.29 -16.46 6.91
N TYR A 18 -2.52 -16.09 6.56
CA TYR A 18 -2.82 -14.83 5.91
C TYR A 18 -3.34 -13.82 6.93
N VAL A 19 -2.69 -12.67 7.01
CA VAL A 19 -3.06 -11.60 7.95
C VAL A 19 -3.82 -10.50 7.22
N ARG A 20 -5.02 -10.24 7.66
CA ARG A 20 -5.85 -9.14 7.15
C ARG A 20 -5.49 -7.84 7.83
N ILE A 21 -4.56 -7.13 7.25
CA ILE A 21 -4.14 -5.80 7.67
C ILE A 21 -3.93 -4.92 6.44
N SER A 22 -4.42 -3.69 6.48
CA SER A 22 -4.26 -2.72 5.41
C SER A 22 -3.68 -1.42 5.96
N ARG A 23 -3.26 -0.54 5.05
CA ARG A 23 -2.85 0.84 5.41
C ARG A 23 -3.98 1.59 6.13
N GLN A 24 -5.22 1.41 5.67
CA GLN A 24 -6.40 2.02 6.28
C GLN A 24 -6.63 1.53 7.69
N ALA A 25 -6.64 0.22 7.91
CA ALA A 25 -6.84 -0.37 9.23
C ALA A 25 -5.68 -0.09 10.21
N ALA A 26 -4.44 0.02 9.67
CA ALA A 26 -3.25 0.28 10.48
C ALA A 26 -3.04 1.76 10.83
N LEU A 27 -3.59 2.71 10.06
CA LEU A 27 -3.35 4.14 10.26
C LEU A 27 -3.87 4.64 11.61
N PRO A 28 -5.11 4.39 12.04
CA PRO A 28 -5.61 4.85 13.34
C PRO A 28 -4.77 4.34 14.51
N LEU A 29 -4.22 3.14 14.39
CA LEU A 29 -3.38 2.52 15.42
C LEU A 29 -2.03 3.24 15.63
N GLN A 30 -1.62 4.15 14.74
CA GLN A 30 -0.40 4.94 14.91
C GLN A 30 -0.55 6.09 15.93
N PHE A 31 -1.76 6.36 16.42
CA PHE A 31 -2.07 7.54 17.23
C PHE A 31 -2.64 7.16 18.61
N PRO A 32 -1.85 6.51 19.50
CA PRO A 32 -2.31 6.14 20.84
C PRO A 32 -2.70 7.35 21.71
N LYS A 33 -2.23 8.53 21.38
CA LYS A 33 -2.59 9.78 22.03
C LYS A 33 -2.90 10.86 21.00
N ALA A 34 -3.75 11.81 21.34
CA ALA A 34 -4.07 12.92 20.46
C ALA A 34 -2.83 13.68 19.95
N ILE A 35 -1.77 13.78 20.75
CA ILE A 35 -0.53 14.45 20.34
C ILE A 35 0.20 13.74 19.21
N ASP A 36 0.03 12.42 19.07
CA ASP A 36 0.70 11.62 18.04
C ASP A 36 0.18 11.98 16.64
N LEU A 37 -1.01 12.58 16.54
CA LEU A 37 -1.57 13.10 15.30
C LEU A 37 -0.70 14.17 14.62
N LEU A 38 0.23 14.78 15.33
CA LEU A 38 1.23 15.68 14.75
C LEU A 38 2.14 14.96 13.73
N SER A 39 2.25 13.64 13.83
CA SER A 39 3.00 12.82 12.87
C SER A 39 2.20 12.43 11.62
N LEU A 40 0.90 12.71 11.57
CA LEU A 40 0.04 12.32 10.44
C LEU A 40 0.57 12.75 9.06
N PRO A 41 1.06 14.02 8.87
CA PRO A 41 1.64 14.45 7.60
C PRO A 41 2.91 13.70 7.18
N LEU A 42 3.58 13.03 8.13
CA LEU A 42 4.75 12.19 7.87
C LEU A 42 4.37 10.75 7.49
N LEU A 43 3.15 10.35 7.82
CA LEU A 43 2.68 8.98 7.61
C LEU A 43 1.92 8.81 6.30
N ILE A 44 1.24 9.86 5.84
CA ILE A 44 0.47 9.84 4.59
C ILE A 44 0.67 11.13 3.80
N ASP A 45 0.51 11.05 2.49
CA ASP A 45 0.42 12.25 1.64
C ASP A 45 -0.98 12.87 1.78
N MET A 46 -1.11 13.79 2.72
CA MET A 46 -2.38 14.47 2.97
C MET A 46 -2.86 15.31 1.78
N THR A 47 -1.98 15.67 0.83
CA THR A 47 -2.39 16.44 -0.38
C THR A 47 -3.22 15.60 -1.33
N ALA A 48 -3.14 14.28 -1.23
CA ALA A 48 -3.94 13.35 -2.01
C ALA A 48 -5.39 13.22 -1.46
N HIS A 49 -5.64 13.70 -0.24
CA HIS A 49 -6.89 13.55 0.48
C HIS A 49 -7.69 14.85 0.56
N THR A 50 -9.01 14.71 0.67
CA THR A 50 -9.91 15.75 1.20
C THR A 50 -10.04 15.58 2.71
N PRO A 51 -10.45 16.60 3.49
CA PRO A 51 -10.75 16.42 4.92
C PRO A 51 -11.75 15.29 5.18
N ASP A 52 -12.75 15.14 4.33
CA ASP A 52 -13.77 14.09 4.45
C ASP A 52 -13.20 12.68 4.22
N SER A 53 -12.39 12.49 3.18
CA SER A 53 -11.74 11.20 2.93
C SER A 53 -10.74 10.81 4.01
N LEU A 54 -10.01 11.79 4.56
CA LEU A 54 -9.08 11.55 5.65
C LEU A 54 -9.80 11.24 6.97
N LEU A 55 -10.91 11.94 7.25
CA LEU A 55 -11.77 11.61 8.38
C LEU A 55 -12.31 10.18 8.31
N THR A 56 -12.66 9.71 7.11
CA THR A 56 -13.08 8.31 6.90
C THR A 56 -11.98 7.32 7.32
N LEU A 57 -10.71 7.61 7.00
CA LEU A 57 -9.58 6.77 7.43
C LEU A 57 -9.37 6.80 8.96
N LEU A 58 -9.69 7.91 9.61
CA LEU A 58 -9.53 8.11 11.04
C LEU A 58 -10.82 7.84 11.84
N HIS A 59 -11.91 7.46 11.17
CA HIS A 59 -13.22 7.21 11.80
C HIS A 59 -13.15 6.29 13.03
N PRO A 60 -12.33 5.22 13.07
CA PRO A 60 -12.26 4.34 14.25
C PRO A 60 -11.83 5.03 15.55
N ILE A 61 -11.22 6.21 15.46
CA ILE A 61 -10.72 6.99 16.60
C ILE A 61 -11.34 8.40 16.65
N ALA A 62 -12.42 8.63 15.91
CA ALA A 62 -13.04 9.93 15.80
C ALA A 62 -14.24 10.07 16.75
N THR A 63 -14.41 11.26 17.35
CA THR A 63 -15.63 11.63 18.10
C THR A 63 -16.83 11.68 17.14
N GLU A 64 -18.03 11.60 17.69
CA GLU A 64 -19.28 11.74 16.92
C GLU A 64 -19.34 13.11 16.17
N ASN A 65 -18.84 14.15 16.79
CA ASN A 65 -18.91 15.51 16.27
C ASN A 65 -17.65 15.92 15.46
N ALA A 66 -16.73 14.97 15.18
CA ALA A 66 -15.49 15.27 14.47
C ALA A 66 -15.73 15.90 13.09
N ARG A 67 -16.76 15.40 12.37
CA ARG A 67 -17.14 15.92 11.05
C ARG A 67 -17.62 17.36 11.13
N GLU A 68 -18.48 17.68 12.07
CA GLU A 68 -19.00 19.04 12.29
C GLU A 68 -17.89 20.00 12.68
N ALA A 69 -17.01 19.58 13.60
CA ALA A 69 -15.88 20.39 14.03
C ALA A 69 -14.93 20.72 12.87
N LEU A 70 -14.68 19.78 11.97
CA LEU A 70 -13.86 19.99 10.77
C LEU A 70 -14.59 20.87 9.75
N ALA A 71 -15.87 20.61 9.48
CA ALA A 71 -16.66 21.33 8.50
C ALA A 71 -16.87 22.80 8.85
N ALA A 72 -16.83 23.15 10.13
CA ALA A 72 -16.91 24.54 10.58
C ALA A 72 -15.71 25.41 10.14
N GLU A 73 -14.55 24.79 9.89
CA GLU A 73 -13.31 25.53 9.59
C GLU A 73 -12.67 25.14 8.25
N LEU A 74 -13.08 23.99 7.64
CA LEU A 74 -12.41 23.42 6.45
C LEU A 74 -13.40 23.08 5.31
N PRO A 75 -12.96 23.24 4.06
CA PRO A 75 -13.71 22.77 2.90
C PRO A 75 -13.62 21.24 2.78
N MET A 76 -14.62 20.52 3.28
CA MET A 76 -14.59 19.05 3.45
C MET A 76 -14.32 18.27 2.17
N ASN A 77 -14.76 18.78 1.00
CA ASN A 77 -14.68 18.07 -0.29
C ASN A 77 -13.57 18.59 -1.22
N GLN A 78 -12.65 19.42 -0.71
CA GLN A 78 -11.53 19.93 -1.49
C GLN A 78 -10.22 19.29 -1.01
N ARG A 79 -9.30 19.05 -1.95
CA ARG A 79 -7.96 18.56 -1.59
C ARG A 79 -7.23 19.57 -0.73
N MET A 80 -6.50 19.06 0.24
CA MET A 80 -5.84 19.88 1.24
C MET A 80 -4.53 20.48 0.71
N ASP A 81 -4.38 21.79 0.83
CA ASP A 81 -3.10 22.46 0.77
C ASP A 81 -2.37 22.36 2.13
N ALA A 82 -1.15 22.87 2.21
CA ALA A 82 -0.34 22.80 3.42
C ALA A 82 -1.02 23.43 4.66
N ARG A 83 -1.75 24.54 4.46
CA ARG A 83 -2.47 25.23 5.54
C ARG A 83 -3.66 24.40 6.03
N THR A 84 -4.42 23.86 5.10
CA THR A 84 -5.59 23.01 5.40
C THR A 84 -5.18 21.73 6.11
N GLN A 85 -4.03 21.13 5.76
CA GLN A 85 -3.48 19.97 6.45
C GLN A 85 -3.21 20.25 7.93
N TRP A 86 -2.51 21.33 8.23
CA TRP A 86 -2.21 21.70 9.61
C TRP A 86 -3.47 22.04 10.41
N ASN A 87 -4.43 22.72 9.80
CA ASN A 87 -5.71 22.99 10.43
C ASN A 87 -6.48 21.69 10.68
N PHE A 88 -6.48 20.75 9.74
CA PHE A 88 -7.09 19.43 9.95
C PHE A 88 -6.48 18.73 11.17
N VAL A 89 -5.15 18.62 11.23
CA VAL A 89 -4.44 17.99 12.35
C VAL A 89 -4.78 18.68 13.67
N ARG A 90 -4.76 20.02 13.71
CA ARG A 90 -5.10 20.80 14.90
C ARG A 90 -6.53 20.52 15.37
N ILE A 91 -7.51 20.69 14.48
CA ILE A 91 -8.93 20.54 14.82
C ILE A 91 -9.23 19.09 15.24
N PHE A 92 -8.76 18.13 14.46
CA PHE A 92 -8.99 16.72 14.76
C PHE A 92 -8.36 16.33 16.11
N ARG A 93 -7.14 16.78 16.41
CA ARG A 93 -6.49 16.56 17.70
C ARG A 93 -7.28 17.16 18.87
N GLU A 94 -7.82 18.37 18.72
CA GLU A 94 -8.45 19.12 19.80
C GLU A 94 -9.92 18.76 20.00
N LYS A 95 -10.63 18.42 18.93
CA LYS A 95 -12.10 18.24 18.94
C LYS A 95 -12.56 16.92 18.35
N GLY A 96 -11.73 16.29 17.51
CA GLY A 96 -12.11 15.11 16.74
C GLY A 96 -11.57 13.78 17.26
N TYR A 97 -10.52 13.77 18.07
CA TYR A 97 -9.91 12.56 18.60
C TYR A 97 -10.63 12.04 19.84
N ASP A 98 -10.90 10.72 19.85
CA ASP A 98 -11.54 10.00 20.93
C ASP A 98 -10.61 8.93 21.49
N ALA A 99 -10.12 9.12 22.71
CA ALA A 99 -9.19 8.20 23.36
C ALA A 99 -9.86 6.86 23.76
N GLU A 100 -11.14 6.86 24.08
CA GLU A 100 -11.85 5.63 24.44
C GLU A 100 -12.11 4.77 23.21
N LYS A 101 -12.53 5.40 22.10
CA LYS A 101 -12.64 4.71 20.79
C LYS A 101 -11.30 4.16 20.35
N TYR A 102 -10.21 4.92 20.52
CA TYR A 102 -8.87 4.40 20.23
C TYR A 102 -8.56 3.14 21.04
N GLN A 103 -8.77 3.17 22.35
CA GLN A 103 -8.50 2.02 23.23
C GLN A 103 -9.32 0.79 22.82
N GLN A 104 -10.59 1.00 22.48
CA GLN A 104 -11.46 -0.09 22.02
C GLN A 104 -10.97 -0.65 20.67
N TYR A 105 -10.60 0.24 19.72
CA TYR A 105 -10.09 -0.16 18.43
C TYR A 105 -8.76 -0.93 18.54
N GLU A 106 -7.84 -0.43 19.37
CA GLU A 106 -6.57 -1.11 19.67
C GLU A 106 -6.80 -2.48 20.30
N LYS A 107 -7.73 -2.60 21.25
CA LYS A 107 -8.11 -3.87 21.88
C LYS A 107 -8.62 -4.88 20.85
N ASN A 108 -9.48 -4.45 19.93
CA ASN A 108 -10.02 -5.29 18.86
C ASN A 108 -8.91 -5.76 17.92
N ALA A 109 -8.07 -4.84 17.45
CA ALA A 109 -6.92 -5.15 16.60
C ALA A 109 -5.95 -6.14 17.27
N LYS A 110 -5.67 -5.93 18.56
CA LYS A 110 -4.83 -6.83 19.35
C LYS A 110 -5.44 -8.21 19.49
N ALA A 111 -6.73 -8.30 19.78
CA ALA A 111 -7.44 -9.58 19.90
C ALA A 111 -7.40 -10.39 18.60
N TYR A 112 -7.46 -9.71 17.43
CA TYR A 112 -7.35 -10.34 16.13
C TYR A 112 -5.91 -10.77 15.81
N LEU A 113 -4.90 -9.94 16.08
CA LEU A 113 -3.52 -10.18 15.67
C LEU A 113 -2.78 -11.15 16.61
N LEU A 114 -3.01 -11.06 17.92
CA LEU A 114 -2.25 -11.81 18.92
C LEU A 114 -2.22 -13.32 18.70
N PRO A 115 -3.33 -13.99 18.31
CA PRO A 115 -3.31 -15.43 18.06
C PRO A 115 -2.46 -15.84 16.85
N MET A 116 -2.20 -14.92 15.92
CA MET A 116 -1.46 -15.20 14.69
C MET A 116 0.05 -14.97 14.85
N PHE A 117 0.47 -14.26 15.88
CA PHE A 117 1.85 -13.85 16.08
C PHE A 117 2.35 -14.27 17.47
N ALA A 118 3.19 -15.28 17.52
CA ALA A 118 3.81 -15.75 18.75
C ALA A 118 5.33 -15.96 18.52
N GLY A 119 6.14 -15.43 19.41
CA GLY A 119 7.60 -15.62 19.34
C GLY A 119 8.24 -14.95 18.13
N LYS A 120 9.05 -15.71 17.38
CA LYS A 120 9.72 -15.23 16.15
C LYS A 120 8.83 -15.43 14.95
N CYS A 121 8.53 -14.35 14.26
CA CYS A 121 7.64 -14.35 13.10
C CYS A 121 8.32 -13.69 11.91
N ALA A 122 7.99 -14.17 10.71
CA ALA A 122 8.33 -13.51 9.47
C ALA A 122 7.05 -13.04 8.78
N THR A 123 7.03 -11.80 8.28
CA THR A 123 5.98 -11.30 7.40
C THR A 123 6.50 -11.15 5.99
N PHE A 124 5.63 -11.37 5.01
CA PHE A 124 5.89 -11.04 3.62
C PHE A 124 4.84 -10.02 3.17
N ASP A 125 5.29 -8.84 2.75
CA ASP A 125 4.42 -7.77 2.27
C ASP A 125 4.97 -7.16 0.97
N VAL A 126 4.07 -6.77 0.10
CA VAL A 126 4.40 -5.95 -1.08
C VAL A 126 4.82 -4.54 -0.67
N GLY A 127 4.32 -4.12 0.49
CA GLY A 127 4.50 -2.79 1.03
C GLY A 127 5.95 -2.41 1.30
N TYR A 128 6.21 -1.13 1.41
CA TYR A 128 7.53 -0.52 1.39
C TYR A 128 7.79 0.36 2.62
N ASN A 129 6.82 0.48 3.51
CA ASN A 129 6.89 1.41 4.65
C ASN A 129 6.89 0.74 6.02
N LEU A 130 6.77 -0.58 6.12
CA LEU A 130 6.74 -1.36 7.38
C LEU A 130 5.69 -0.87 8.39
N ARG A 131 4.60 -0.25 7.93
CA ARG A 131 3.56 0.28 8.82
C ARG A 131 2.80 -0.85 9.51
N SER A 132 2.43 -1.85 8.74
CA SER A 132 1.73 -3.04 9.23
C SER A 132 2.56 -3.78 10.27
N GLU A 133 3.83 -4.02 9.97
CA GLU A 133 4.77 -4.74 10.83
C GLU A 133 5.04 -3.99 12.13
N THR A 134 5.15 -2.66 12.07
CA THR A 134 5.28 -1.83 13.28
C THR A 134 4.06 -1.97 14.20
N VAL A 135 2.85 -2.00 13.61
CA VAL A 135 1.61 -2.21 14.38
C VAL A 135 1.56 -3.62 14.96
N ILE A 136 1.89 -4.64 14.15
CA ILE A 136 1.93 -6.04 14.61
C ILE A 136 2.90 -6.18 15.78
N GLN A 137 4.14 -5.76 15.62
CA GLN A 137 5.15 -5.84 16.68
C GLN A 137 4.70 -5.14 17.96
N ARG A 138 4.17 -3.92 17.83
CA ARG A 138 3.70 -3.14 19.00
C ARG A 138 2.53 -3.81 19.72
N LEU A 139 1.57 -4.34 18.98
CA LEU A 139 0.34 -4.90 19.58
C LEU A 139 0.54 -6.30 20.13
N THR A 140 1.39 -7.12 19.51
CA THR A 140 1.55 -8.52 19.86
C THR A 140 2.79 -8.79 20.72
N GLY A 141 3.80 -7.91 20.66
CA GLY A 141 5.11 -8.14 21.27
C GLY A 141 5.95 -9.19 20.53
N ALA A 142 5.54 -9.64 19.35
CA ALA A 142 6.26 -10.64 18.57
C ALA A 142 7.59 -10.08 18.02
N ASP A 143 8.59 -10.96 17.92
CA ASP A 143 9.86 -10.66 17.24
C ASP A 143 9.64 -10.80 15.71
N VAL A 144 9.28 -9.70 15.06
CA VAL A 144 8.90 -9.69 13.65
C VAL A 144 10.09 -9.32 12.78
N THR A 145 10.40 -10.16 11.79
CA THR A 145 11.28 -9.82 10.66
C THR A 145 10.44 -9.67 9.39
N ALA A 146 10.47 -8.49 8.79
CA ALA A 146 9.72 -8.22 7.57
C ALA A 146 10.51 -8.57 6.31
N TYR A 147 9.88 -9.27 5.39
CA TYR A 147 10.35 -9.47 4.02
C TYR A 147 9.47 -8.65 3.11
N ILE A 148 10.03 -7.60 2.54
CA ILE A 148 9.32 -6.66 1.67
C ILE A 148 9.93 -6.66 0.28
N THR A 149 9.13 -6.34 -0.73
CA THR A 149 9.63 -6.38 -2.10
C THR A 149 10.65 -5.26 -2.34
N HIS A 150 10.43 -4.07 -1.80
CA HIS A 150 11.31 -2.92 -1.97
C HIS A 150 11.11 -1.89 -0.85
N ILE A 151 12.01 -0.93 -0.76
CA ILE A 151 11.87 0.27 0.06
C ILE A 151 11.76 1.51 -0.83
N ASP A 152 10.91 2.44 -0.43
CA ASP A 152 10.64 3.67 -1.18
C ASP A 152 11.33 4.91 -0.57
N SER A 153 11.74 4.80 0.69
CA SER A 153 12.35 5.91 1.44
C SER A 153 13.14 5.40 2.64
N ASP A 154 13.74 6.30 3.40
CA ASP A 154 14.43 5.97 4.68
C ASP A 154 13.45 5.68 5.84
N LEU A 155 12.14 5.83 5.64
CA LEU A 155 11.12 5.61 6.68
C LEU A 155 11.19 4.20 7.30
N PRO A 156 11.36 3.11 6.53
CA PRO A 156 11.51 1.77 7.09
C PRO A 156 12.61 1.66 8.13
N MET A 157 13.77 2.28 7.87
CA MET A 157 14.92 2.23 8.80
C MET A 157 14.62 2.89 10.14
N ARG A 158 13.70 3.86 10.17
CA ARG A 158 13.33 4.60 11.39
C ARG A 158 12.27 3.89 12.23
N ARG A 159 11.63 2.83 11.70
CA ARG A 159 10.54 2.13 12.39
C ARG A 159 10.98 1.07 13.38
N GLY A 160 12.27 0.69 13.36
CA GLY A 160 12.84 -0.28 14.31
C GLY A 160 12.42 -1.73 14.10
N VAL A 161 11.73 -2.05 13.00
CA VAL A 161 11.41 -3.42 12.60
C VAL A 161 12.54 -3.94 11.70
N PRO A 162 13.20 -5.06 12.04
CA PRO A 162 14.14 -5.70 11.15
C PRO A 162 13.49 -6.06 9.82
N PHE A 163 14.15 -5.77 8.70
CA PHE A 163 13.60 -6.09 7.39
C PHE A 163 14.65 -6.54 6.38
N ARG A 164 14.19 -7.24 5.36
CA ARG A 164 14.96 -7.61 4.16
C ARG A 164 14.14 -7.22 2.92
N THR A 165 14.82 -6.78 1.86
CA THR A 165 14.20 -6.43 0.59
C THR A 165 14.62 -7.41 -0.49
N LEU A 166 13.72 -7.69 -1.42
CA LEU A 166 14.04 -8.49 -2.61
C LEU A 166 14.74 -7.63 -3.68
N TYR A 167 14.34 -6.38 -3.83
CA TYR A 167 14.78 -5.51 -4.93
C TYR A 167 15.52 -4.24 -4.47
N GLY A 168 15.73 -4.06 -3.16
CA GLY A 168 16.33 -2.84 -2.62
C GLY A 168 15.42 -1.62 -2.84
N THR A 169 15.96 -0.56 -3.47
CA THR A 169 15.15 0.59 -3.94
C THR A 169 14.46 0.22 -5.24
N SER A 170 13.13 0.32 -5.27
CA SER A 170 12.37 -0.08 -6.45
C SER A 170 12.47 0.95 -7.57
N PRO A 171 12.60 0.48 -8.80
CA PRO A 171 12.16 1.23 -9.96
C PRO A 171 10.64 1.42 -9.87
N TYR A 172 10.20 2.66 -10.06
CA TYR A 172 8.81 3.10 -9.81
C TYR A 172 7.72 2.36 -10.63
N VAL A 173 8.07 1.66 -11.67
CA VAL A 173 7.12 1.09 -12.62
C VAL A 173 6.61 -0.28 -12.19
N SER A 174 7.45 -1.05 -11.55
CA SER A 174 7.11 -2.45 -11.25
C SER A 174 6.31 -2.64 -9.94
N TRP A 175 6.25 -1.63 -9.06
CA TRP A 175 5.58 -1.83 -7.77
C TRP A 175 4.05 -1.97 -7.90
N VAL A 176 3.43 -1.24 -8.83
CA VAL A 176 1.98 -1.37 -9.08
C VAL A 176 1.64 -2.76 -9.62
N ALA A 177 2.43 -3.26 -10.57
CA ALA A 177 2.25 -4.59 -11.09
C ALA A 177 2.40 -5.64 -9.98
N ARG A 178 3.39 -5.50 -9.09
CA ARG A 178 3.57 -6.39 -7.94
C ARG A 178 2.38 -6.36 -6.99
N GLU A 179 1.85 -5.17 -6.66
CA GLU A 179 0.66 -5.05 -5.85
C GLU A 179 -0.51 -5.82 -6.49
N GLN A 180 -0.76 -5.64 -7.77
CA GLN A 180 -1.83 -6.35 -8.48
C GLN A 180 -1.62 -7.87 -8.52
N PHE A 181 -0.39 -8.35 -8.72
CA PHE A 181 -0.10 -9.77 -8.70
C PHE A 181 -0.33 -10.43 -7.34
N LEU A 182 -0.03 -9.72 -6.27
CA LEU A 182 -0.06 -10.25 -4.91
C LEU A 182 -1.33 -9.84 -4.16
N LEU A 183 -2.19 -9.01 -4.78
CA LEU A 183 -3.46 -8.61 -4.20
C LEU A 183 -4.37 -9.83 -4.04
N GLU A 184 -4.90 -10.02 -2.83
CA GLU A 184 -5.95 -11.01 -2.61
C GLU A 184 -7.22 -10.63 -3.38
N ARG A 185 -7.90 -11.64 -3.92
CA ARG A 185 -9.24 -11.48 -4.49
C ARG A 185 -10.23 -11.29 -3.34
N GLY A 186 -10.46 -10.07 -2.92
CA GLY A 186 -11.37 -9.81 -1.81
C GLY A 186 -11.39 -8.34 -1.40
N ALA A 187 -12.10 -8.08 -0.33
CA ALA A 187 -12.20 -6.76 0.23
C ALA A 187 -10.97 -6.40 1.06
N ALA A 188 -10.50 -5.17 0.93
CA ALA A 188 -9.47 -4.64 1.81
C ALA A 188 -9.98 -4.57 3.26
N THR A 189 -9.11 -4.80 4.22
CA THR A 189 -9.44 -4.59 5.63
C THR A 189 -9.57 -3.09 5.90
N ILE A 190 -10.72 -2.66 6.37
CA ILE A 190 -11.00 -1.25 6.68
C ILE A 190 -10.93 -0.94 8.18
N GLY A 191 -10.85 -1.97 9.02
CA GLY A 191 -10.76 -1.81 10.47
C GLY A 191 -10.82 -3.12 11.23
N TYR A 192 -11.01 -3.01 12.54
CA TYR A 192 -11.18 -4.14 13.47
C TYR A 192 -12.32 -3.86 14.42
N ASP A 193 -13.17 -4.86 14.62
CA ASP A 193 -14.23 -4.86 15.62
C ASP A 193 -14.12 -6.06 16.58
N ALA A 194 -15.14 -6.29 17.40
CA ALA A 194 -15.17 -7.40 18.36
C ALA A 194 -15.16 -8.79 17.69
N HIS A 195 -15.46 -8.86 16.41
CA HIS A 195 -15.52 -10.10 15.62
C HIS A 195 -14.26 -10.33 14.76
N GLY A 196 -13.35 -9.36 14.74
CA GLY A 196 -12.08 -9.44 14.01
C GLY A 196 -11.87 -8.36 12.95
N ALA A 197 -11.29 -8.75 11.82
CA ALA A 197 -11.03 -7.83 10.72
C ALA A 197 -12.31 -7.46 9.97
N VAL A 198 -12.63 -6.16 9.92
CA VAL A 198 -13.76 -5.62 9.15
C VAL A 198 -13.32 -5.41 7.70
N LEU A 199 -14.06 -5.97 6.76
CA LEU A 199 -13.77 -5.90 5.35
C LEU A 199 -14.62 -4.80 4.69
N GLY A 200 -13.99 -4.06 3.78
CA GLY A 200 -14.66 -3.07 2.95
C GLY A 200 -15.40 -3.70 1.77
N GLN A 201 -15.62 -2.91 0.74
CA GLN A 201 -16.16 -3.40 -0.52
C GLN A 201 -15.09 -4.25 -1.23
N ALA A 202 -15.52 -5.40 -1.79
CA ALA A 202 -14.63 -6.25 -2.54
C ALA A 202 -14.16 -5.53 -3.82
N ASP A 203 -12.86 -5.45 -3.99
CA ASP A 203 -12.25 -5.00 -5.23
C ASP A 203 -11.95 -6.23 -6.09
N VAL A 204 -12.62 -6.31 -7.24
CA VAL A 204 -12.45 -7.45 -8.14
C VAL A 204 -11.43 -7.07 -9.19
N PRO A 205 -10.24 -7.70 -9.18
CA PRO A 205 -9.25 -7.47 -10.23
C PRO A 205 -9.84 -7.74 -11.63
N SER A 206 -9.32 -7.06 -12.64
CA SER A 206 -9.70 -7.33 -14.03
C SER A 206 -9.46 -8.81 -14.40
N SER A 207 -10.19 -9.31 -15.37
CA SER A 207 -10.03 -10.71 -15.83
C SER A 207 -8.59 -11.02 -16.26
N THR A 208 -7.90 -10.06 -16.85
CA THR A 208 -6.49 -10.18 -17.23
C THR A 208 -5.59 -10.35 -16.00
N VAL A 209 -5.76 -9.54 -14.96
CA VAL A 209 -5.00 -9.69 -13.70
C VAL A 209 -5.30 -11.03 -13.04
N GLN A 210 -6.57 -11.46 -13.03
CA GLN A 210 -6.95 -12.77 -12.50
C GLN A 210 -6.28 -13.91 -13.25
N GLN A 211 -6.21 -13.83 -14.58
CA GLN A 211 -5.52 -14.83 -15.40
C GLN A 211 -4.02 -14.85 -15.09
N MET A 212 -3.38 -13.68 -15.03
CA MET A 212 -1.96 -13.57 -14.69
C MET A 212 -1.66 -14.13 -13.29
N GLN A 213 -2.51 -13.87 -12.30
CA GLN A 213 -2.39 -14.47 -10.96
C GLN A 213 -2.51 -15.99 -11.02
N THR A 214 -3.43 -16.51 -11.83
CA THR A 214 -3.63 -17.96 -12.02
C THR A 214 -2.40 -18.59 -12.64
N ASP A 215 -1.85 -17.97 -13.69
CA ASP A 215 -0.66 -18.46 -14.39
C ASP A 215 0.59 -18.40 -13.48
N ALA A 216 0.73 -17.34 -12.68
CA ALA A 216 1.79 -17.23 -11.68
C ALA A 216 1.70 -18.35 -10.62
N MET A 217 0.50 -18.67 -10.14
CA MET A 217 0.28 -19.77 -9.18
C MET A 217 0.59 -21.13 -9.82
N ARG A 218 0.22 -21.33 -11.08
CA ARG A 218 0.58 -22.54 -11.83
C ARG A 218 2.08 -22.67 -11.99
N PHE A 219 2.77 -21.58 -12.36
CA PHE A 219 4.23 -21.58 -12.45
C PHE A 219 4.88 -21.94 -11.11
N VAL A 220 4.41 -21.39 -9.98
CA VAL A 220 4.90 -21.78 -8.65
C VAL A 220 4.69 -23.26 -8.36
N ALA A 221 3.54 -23.82 -8.72
CA ALA A 221 3.25 -25.23 -8.55
C ALA A 221 4.19 -26.10 -9.42
N ASP A 222 4.33 -25.78 -10.71
CA ASP A 222 5.22 -26.50 -11.66
C ASP A 222 6.68 -26.46 -11.19
N MET A 223 7.15 -25.31 -10.67
CA MET A 223 8.48 -25.18 -10.08
C MET A 223 8.65 -26.07 -8.85
N ALA A 224 7.66 -26.06 -7.95
CA ALA A 224 7.68 -26.88 -6.74
C ALA A 224 7.69 -28.39 -7.08
N ASP A 225 6.86 -28.82 -8.03
CA ASP A 225 6.76 -30.21 -8.47
C ASP A 225 8.03 -30.67 -9.22
N THR A 226 8.64 -29.77 -10.01
CA THR A 226 9.86 -30.10 -10.78
C THR A 226 11.12 -30.17 -9.92
N PHE A 227 11.30 -29.24 -9.03
CA PHE A 227 12.56 -29.07 -8.29
C PHE A 227 12.48 -29.54 -6.84
N GLY A 228 11.28 -29.55 -6.24
CA GLY A 228 11.09 -29.95 -4.85
C GLY A 228 12.02 -29.21 -3.90
N VAL A 229 12.68 -29.94 -3.00
CA VAL A 229 13.61 -29.38 -2.01
C VAL A 229 14.82 -28.68 -2.63
N ARG A 230 15.17 -28.96 -3.87
CA ARG A 230 16.28 -28.29 -4.58
C ARG A 230 16.01 -26.79 -4.79
N LEU A 231 14.74 -26.33 -4.71
CA LEU A 231 14.42 -24.92 -4.73
C LEU A 231 15.13 -24.14 -3.61
N MET A 232 15.42 -24.79 -2.47
CA MET A 232 16.11 -24.15 -1.35
C MET A 232 17.60 -23.86 -1.65
N ASP A 233 18.19 -24.61 -2.58
CA ASP A 233 19.59 -24.44 -2.98
C ASP A 233 19.74 -23.53 -4.22
N MET A 234 18.62 -23.10 -4.81
CA MET A 234 18.65 -22.23 -5.99
C MET A 234 18.85 -20.77 -5.59
N HIS A 235 19.83 -20.14 -6.21
CA HIS A 235 20.08 -18.70 -6.06
C HIS A 235 19.38 -17.92 -7.16
N PHE A 236 18.24 -17.33 -6.82
CA PHE A 236 17.54 -16.43 -7.74
C PHE A 236 18.12 -15.02 -7.65
N ARG A 237 18.19 -14.36 -8.80
CA ARG A 237 18.52 -12.93 -8.89
C ARG A 237 17.23 -12.14 -9.19
N PRO A 238 16.48 -11.74 -8.17
CA PRO A 238 15.20 -11.05 -8.38
C PRO A 238 15.31 -9.78 -9.23
N GLN A 239 16.48 -9.12 -9.18
CA GLN A 239 16.76 -7.91 -9.95
C GLN A 239 16.73 -8.14 -11.46
N ASP A 240 17.20 -9.29 -11.94
CA ASP A 240 17.23 -9.62 -13.36
C ASP A 240 15.80 -9.82 -13.91
N GLY A 241 14.96 -10.54 -13.15
CA GLY A 241 13.54 -10.72 -13.49
C GLY A 241 12.77 -9.40 -13.45
N CYS A 242 13.04 -8.56 -12.46
CA CYS A 242 12.43 -7.24 -12.35
C CYS A 242 12.82 -6.34 -13.53
N ALA A 243 14.09 -6.30 -13.92
CA ALA A 243 14.57 -5.52 -15.05
C ALA A 243 13.95 -5.98 -16.38
N ALA A 244 13.82 -7.30 -16.58
CA ALA A 244 13.17 -7.86 -17.77
C ALA A 244 11.69 -7.48 -17.83
N PHE A 245 10.97 -7.59 -16.71
CA PHE A 245 9.56 -7.21 -16.62
C PHE A 245 9.34 -5.72 -16.83
N GLU A 246 10.20 -4.87 -16.27
CA GLU A 246 10.18 -3.44 -16.51
C GLU A 246 10.46 -3.08 -17.97
N HIS A 247 11.44 -3.74 -18.57
CA HIS A 247 11.71 -3.57 -19.99
C HIS A 247 10.47 -3.93 -20.83
N PHE A 248 9.82 -5.03 -20.53
CA PHE A 248 8.57 -5.43 -21.17
C PHE A 248 7.46 -4.38 -21.01
N LEU A 249 7.23 -3.87 -19.80
CA LEU A 249 6.22 -2.83 -19.55
C LEU A 249 6.55 -1.50 -20.21
N HIS A 250 7.85 -1.18 -20.36
CA HIS A 250 8.29 0.12 -20.90
C HIS A 250 8.42 0.17 -22.40
N THR A 251 8.68 -0.95 -23.04
CA THR A 251 8.92 -0.93 -24.48
C THR A 251 7.67 -0.57 -25.27
N GLY A 252 6.47 -0.72 -24.67
CA GLY A 252 5.21 -0.26 -25.28
C GLY A 252 4.98 -0.71 -26.74
N ALA A 253 6.02 -1.28 -27.33
CA ALA A 253 6.08 -1.69 -28.71
C ALA A 253 5.34 -2.98 -28.98
N ILE A 254 4.97 -3.70 -27.92
CA ILE A 254 4.24 -4.94 -28.01
C ILE A 254 2.81 -4.64 -27.57
N GLN A 255 1.85 -4.91 -28.41
CA GLN A 255 0.43 -4.73 -28.14
C GLN A 255 0.01 -5.41 -26.82
N ALA A 256 0.58 -6.58 -26.52
CA ALA A 256 0.39 -7.28 -25.25
C ALA A 256 0.87 -6.47 -24.02
N GLY A 257 1.96 -5.71 -24.15
CA GLY A 257 2.44 -4.83 -23.07
C GLY A 257 1.46 -3.70 -22.77
N ALA A 258 0.86 -3.11 -23.80
CA ALA A 258 -0.16 -2.08 -23.65
C ALA A 258 -1.46 -2.64 -23.04
N GLU A 259 -1.85 -3.86 -23.39
CA GLU A 259 -3.02 -4.54 -22.81
C GLU A 259 -2.80 -4.86 -21.33
N VAL A 260 -1.63 -5.37 -20.96
CA VAL A 260 -1.24 -5.60 -19.57
C VAL A 260 -1.21 -4.30 -18.77
N GLU A 261 -0.61 -3.25 -19.33
CA GLU A 261 -0.58 -1.94 -18.69
C GLU A 261 -1.99 -1.40 -18.46
N ASN A 262 -2.87 -1.50 -19.45
CA ASN A 262 -4.25 -1.06 -19.34
C ASN A 262 -5.03 -1.89 -18.30
N ALA A 263 -4.81 -3.19 -18.24
CA ALA A 263 -5.44 -4.06 -17.24
C ALA A 263 -5.06 -3.67 -15.81
N PHE A 264 -3.78 -3.29 -15.58
CA PHE A 264 -3.34 -2.77 -14.28
C PHE A 264 -3.89 -1.38 -13.96
N LEU A 265 -4.20 -0.58 -14.99
CA LEU A 265 -4.74 0.76 -14.80
C LEU A 265 -6.26 0.78 -14.66
N ASP A 266 -6.96 -0.28 -15.03
CA ASP A 266 -8.43 -0.39 -14.93
C ASP A 266 -8.90 -0.73 -13.52
N GLY A 267 -8.03 -1.31 -12.68
CA GLY A 267 -8.29 -1.49 -11.26
C GLY A 267 -7.97 -0.22 -10.46
N GLN A 268 -8.53 -0.12 -9.25
CA GLN A 268 -8.04 0.87 -8.27
C GLN A 268 -6.66 0.44 -7.80
N VAL A 269 -5.65 1.12 -8.29
CA VAL A 269 -4.26 0.84 -7.94
C VAL A 269 -4.00 1.30 -6.52
N GLY A 270 -3.96 0.37 -5.58
CA GLY A 270 -3.51 0.61 -4.22
C GLY A 270 -4.28 1.67 -3.44
N GLY A 271 -5.58 1.86 -3.71
CA GLY A 271 -6.49 2.76 -2.98
C GLY A 271 -6.19 4.27 -3.09
N ASP A 272 -4.94 4.64 -3.26
CA ASP A 272 -4.49 6.04 -3.20
C ASP A 272 -3.92 6.57 -4.52
N MET A 273 -3.68 5.69 -5.52
CA MET A 273 -3.05 6.11 -6.77
C MET A 273 -4.06 6.16 -7.92
N THR A 274 -4.15 7.33 -8.54
CA THR A 274 -4.95 7.54 -9.75
C THR A 274 -4.16 7.15 -11.01
N ARG A 275 -4.87 6.85 -12.13
CA ARG A 275 -4.27 6.69 -13.46
C ARG A 275 -3.33 7.84 -13.83
N VAL A 276 -3.66 9.06 -13.41
CA VAL A 276 -2.84 10.25 -13.67
C VAL A 276 -1.52 10.16 -12.94
N GLN A 277 -1.53 9.77 -11.66
CA GLN A 277 -0.31 9.61 -10.87
C GLN A 277 0.58 8.52 -11.46
N TRP A 278 -0.01 7.39 -11.82
CA TRP A 278 0.69 6.29 -12.48
C TRP A 278 1.38 6.75 -13.78
N ARG A 279 0.65 7.42 -14.67
CA ARG A 279 1.21 7.95 -15.93
C ARG A 279 2.29 9.00 -15.70
N LEU A 280 2.13 9.85 -14.68
CA LEU A 280 3.17 10.82 -14.31
C LEU A 280 4.44 10.14 -13.81
N MET A 281 4.31 9.11 -12.98
CA MET A 281 5.46 8.34 -12.49
C MET A 281 6.19 7.61 -13.61
N GLN A 282 5.47 6.98 -14.54
CA GLN A 282 6.09 6.38 -15.74
C GLN A 282 6.86 7.41 -16.56
N THR A 283 6.28 8.60 -16.72
CA THR A 283 6.92 9.68 -17.45
C THR A 283 8.20 10.13 -16.76
N ASP A 284 8.20 10.25 -15.43
CA ASP A 284 9.38 10.61 -14.65
C ASP A 284 10.47 9.53 -14.73
N ALA A 285 10.10 8.26 -14.67
CA ALA A 285 11.04 7.15 -14.82
C ALA A 285 11.67 7.09 -16.22
N LYS A 286 10.88 7.32 -17.29
CA LYS A 286 11.40 7.44 -18.66
C LYS A 286 12.36 8.64 -18.81
N GLN A 287 12.06 9.76 -18.16
CA GLN A 287 12.87 10.97 -18.22
C GLN A 287 14.17 10.90 -17.42
N ALA A 288 14.25 10.06 -16.39
CA ALA A 288 15.50 9.82 -15.68
C ALA A 288 16.56 9.18 -16.60
N ARG A 289 16.11 8.42 -17.62
CA ARG A 289 16.99 7.81 -18.64
C ARG A 289 17.33 8.75 -19.81
N HIS A 290 16.44 9.72 -20.11
CA HIS A 290 16.61 10.71 -21.18
C HIS A 290 16.17 12.09 -20.66
N PRO A 291 17.08 12.86 -20.04
CA PRO A 291 16.72 14.10 -19.38
C PRO A 291 16.23 15.15 -20.39
N LEU A 292 14.93 15.38 -20.39
CA LEU A 292 14.34 16.52 -21.09
C LEU A 292 14.61 17.83 -20.33
N PRO A 293 14.72 18.97 -20.99
CA PRO A 293 14.78 20.27 -20.35
C PRO A 293 13.63 20.49 -19.36
N LYS A 294 13.90 21.18 -18.24
CA LYS A 294 12.91 21.38 -17.15
C LYS A 294 11.56 21.93 -17.63
N TRP A 295 11.56 22.83 -18.61
CA TRP A 295 10.34 23.42 -19.17
C TRP A 295 9.51 22.41 -19.97
N MET A 296 10.17 21.55 -20.76
CA MET A 296 9.48 20.48 -21.50
C MET A 296 8.84 19.46 -20.55
N ARG A 297 9.50 19.12 -19.43
CA ARG A 297 8.93 18.26 -18.39
C ARG A 297 7.66 18.85 -17.81
N LYS A 298 7.64 20.18 -17.56
CA LYS A 298 6.45 20.88 -17.08
C LYS A 298 5.30 20.82 -18.10
N LEU A 299 5.57 21.03 -19.37
CA LEU A 299 4.58 20.96 -20.45
C LEU A 299 4.03 19.54 -20.60
N GLN A 300 4.89 18.53 -20.58
CA GLN A 300 4.47 17.13 -20.67
C GLN A 300 3.59 16.71 -19.49
N ARG A 301 3.95 17.08 -18.25
CA ARG A 301 3.11 16.85 -17.06
C ARG A 301 1.78 17.59 -17.14
N ALA A 302 1.76 18.80 -17.67
CA ALA A 302 0.54 19.55 -17.88
C ALA A 302 -0.36 18.89 -18.93
N ALA A 303 0.21 18.41 -20.03
CA ALA A 303 -0.51 17.70 -21.08
C ALA A 303 -1.11 16.38 -20.58
N ILE A 304 -0.38 15.59 -19.80
CA ILE A 304 -0.89 14.35 -19.19
C ILE A 304 -2.05 14.65 -18.24
N ARG A 305 -1.93 15.68 -17.41
CA ARG A 305 -3.02 16.10 -16.51
C ARG A 305 -4.27 16.53 -17.28
N LEU A 306 -4.09 17.31 -18.34
CA LEU A 306 -5.19 17.75 -19.21
C LEU A 306 -5.91 16.58 -19.88
N ALA A 307 -5.16 15.60 -20.36
CA ALA A 307 -5.72 14.44 -21.05
C ALA A 307 -6.56 13.55 -20.12
N HIS A 308 -6.20 13.48 -18.83
CA HIS A 308 -6.83 12.58 -17.86
C HIS A 308 -7.73 13.28 -16.83
N ASP A 309 -7.55 14.59 -16.59
CA ASP A 309 -8.40 15.42 -15.74
C ASP A 309 -8.51 16.84 -16.30
N PRO A 310 -9.35 17.05 -17.31
CA PRO A 310 -9.55 18.38 -17.94
C PRO A 310 -10.04 19.46 -16.94
N GLN A 311 -10.64 19.04 -15.82
CA GLN A 311 -11.14 19.98 -14.80
C GLN A 311 -10.04 20.45 -13.83
N SER A 312 -8.89 19.81 -13.82
CA SER A 312 -7.77 20.15 -12.91
C SER A 312 -7.22 21.57 -13.15
N ILE A 313 -7.39 22.13 -14.35
CA ILE A 313 -6.96 23.49 -14.70
C ILE A 313 -7.98 24.54 -14.26
N ARG A 314 -9.27 24.27 -14.40
CA ARG A 314 -10.33 25.22 -13.95
C ARG A 314 -10.30 25.50 -12.44
N ARG A 315 -9.62 24.67 -11.67
CA ARG A 315 -9.49 24.81 -10.21
C ARG A 315 -8.24 25.61 -9.79
N ARG A 316 -7.38 26.00 -10.73
CA ARG A 316 -6.13 26.74 -10.43
C ARG A 316 -6.06 28.13 -11.09
N LEU A 317 -7.06 28.47 -11.93
CA LEU A 317 -7.35 29.81 -12.41
C LEU A 317 -8.49 30.42 -11.59
#